data_3c0eb0137faf1d9e93838ab4a6b62613
#
_entry.id   3c0eb0137faf1d9e93838ab4a6b62613
#
_cell.length_a   1.000
_cell.length_b   1.000
_cell.length_c   1.000
_cell.angle_alpha   90.00
_cell.angle_beta   90.00
_cell.angle_gamma   90.00
#
_symmetry.space_group_name_H-M   'P 1'
#
loop_
_entity.id
_entity.type
_entity.pdbx_description
1 polymer ?
#
loop_
_entity_poly.entity_id
_entity_poly.type
_entity_poly.pdbx_seq_one_letter_code
_entity_poly.pdbx_strand_id
1 'polypeptide(L)'
;MKLGLVSAIYDDVDYEKLIDLVADAGLECVEVACWPVEKAERRYAGVSHIIVEKVLTDEAYCCHILDYAKKKKIETSSLAYYPNTMDGDIEKRNRAVSHLKKVICASAKLGVNMVTTFIGRDQSKNVEDNLQLMREIWPPILKLAEQENVKIAIENCPMLFGQDQWPGGQNLMTSPVIWRKVFEILDSP
;
A
#
# COMPACT_ATOMS: atom_id res chain seq x y z
N MET A 1 -19.74 7.02 -9.22
CA MET A 1 -18.38 7.35 -8.72
C MET A 1 -18.55 7.70 -7.24
N LYS A 2 -17.73 7.13 -6.36
CA LYS A 2 -17.77 7.41 -4.92
C LYS A 2 -16.67 8.40 -4.55
N LEU A 3 -16.96 9.28 -3.59
CA LEU A 3 -15.99 10.21 -3.02
C LEU A 3 -15.46 9.63 -1.72
N GLY A 4 -14.15 9.64 -1.53
CA GLY A 4 -13.51 9.09 -0.35
C GLY A 4 -12.25 9.85 0.07
N LEU A 5 -11.59 9.36 1.09
CA LEU A 5 -10.30 9.88 1.56
C LEU A 5 -9.26 8.78 1.74
N VAL A 6 -8.00 9.20 1.84
CA VAL A 6 -6.86 8.36 2.24
C VAL A 6 -6.64 8.51 3.73
N SER A 7 -6.74 7.42 4.49
CA SER A 7 -6.79 7.46 5.93
C SER A 7 -5.47 7.83 6.64
N ALA A 8 -4.35 7.71 5.96
CA ALA A 8 -3.02 8.01 6.52
C ALA A 8 -2.85 9.45 7.03
N ILE A 9 -3.77 10.36 6.68
CA ILE A 9 -3.79 11.74 7.21
C ILE A 9 -4.26 11.83 8.67
N TYR A 10 -4.91 10.77 9.18
CA TYR A 10 -5.43 10.67 10.55
C TYR A 10 -4.59 9.65 11.32
N ASP A 11 -3.45 10.06 11.83
CA ASP A 11 -2.47 9.19 12.50
C ASP A 11 -2.76 8.94 14.00
N ASP A 12 -3.75 9.65 14.56
CA ASP A 12 -4.10 9.68 15.98
C ASP A 12 -5.47 9.05 16.32
N VAL A 13 -6.11 8.39 15.34
CA VAL A 13 -7.43 7.76 15.55
C VAL A 13 -7.39 6.25 15.28
N ASP A 14 -8.28 5.51 15.95
CA ASP A 14 -8.53 4.10 15.66
C ASP A 14 -9.43 3.90 14.42
N TYR A 15 -9.64 2.65 14.05
CA TYR A 15 -10.44 2.30 12.88
C TYR A 15 -11.88 2.79 12.97
N GLU A 16 -12.54 2.60 14.12
CA GLU A 16 -13.93 2.99 14.33
C GLU A 16 -14.10 4.51 14.22
N LYS A 17 -13.20 5.25 14.84
CA LYS A 17 -13.21 6.71 14.78
C LYS A 17 -12.94 7.21 13.36
N LEU A 18 -12.04 6.56 12.62
CA LEU A 18 -11.82 6.86 11.22
C LEU A 18 -13.09 6.68 10.39
N ILE A 19 -13.77 5.53 10.51
CA ILE A 19 -15.00 5.25 9.77
C ILE A 19 -16.12 6.22 10.14
N ASP A 20 -16.21 6.62 11.41
CA ASP A 20 -17.16 7.64 11.86
C ASP A 20 -16.88 9.00 11.21
N LEU A 21 -15.61 9.45 11.18
CA LEU A 21 -15.20 10.69 10.53
C LEU A 21 -15.51 10.70 9.03
N VAL A 22 -15.28 9.57 8.35
CA VAL A 22 -15.61 9.41 6.92
C VAL A 22 -17.11 9.56 6.69
N ALA A 23 -17.93 8.89 7.53
CA ALA A 23 -19.38 8.96 7.45
C ALA A 23 -19.93 10.37 7.76
N ASP A 24 -19.44 11.00 8.84
CA ASP A 24 -19.84 12.34 9.27
C ASP A 24 -19.49 13.41 8.22
N ALA A 25 -18.39 13.21 7.47
CA ALA A 25 -18.01 14.07 6.35
C ALA A 25 -18.85 13.84 5.08
N GLY A 26 -19.79 12.90 5.08
CA GLY A 26 -20.62 12.56 3.94
C GLY A 26 -19.86 11.86 2.80
N LEU A 27 -18.74 11.22 3.12
CA LEU A 27 -17.96 10.44 2.16
C LEU A 27 -18.51 9.00 2.08
N GLU A 28 -18.22 8.32 0.97
CA GLU A 28 -18.77 6.99 0.68
C GLU A 28 -17.73 5.87 0.78
N CYS A 29 -16.45 6.21 0.73
CA CYS A 29 -15.37 5.21 0.79
C CYS A 29 -14.10 5.75 1.44
N VAL A 30 -13.21 4.82 1.79
CA VAL A 30 -11.91 5.12 2.40
C VAL A 30 -10.84 4.17 1.89
N GLU A 31 -9.67 4.70 1.57
CA GLU A 31 -8.44 3.95 1.43
C GLU A 31 -7.80 3.81 2.82
N VAL A 32 -7.65 2.59 3.30
CA VAL A 32 -7.25 2.34 4.69
C VAL A 32 -5.77 2.04 4.80
N ALA A 33 -5.05 2.84 5.59
CA ALA A 33 -3.64 2.64 5.88
C ALA A 33 -3.41 1.39 6.74
N CYS A 34 -2.45 0.55 6.31
CA CYS A 34 -2.14 -0.76 6.88
C CYS A 34 -0.64 -0.96 7.07
N TRP A 35 0.04 -0.01 7.72
CA TRP A 35 1.45 -0.15 8.04
C TRP A 35 1.69 -1.14 9.18
N PRO A 36 2.90 -1.71 9.33
CA PRO A 36 3.26 -2.42 10.55
C PRO A 36 3.02 -1.53 11.77
N VAL A 37 2.53 -2.12 12.88
CA VAL A 37 2.32 -1.39 14.14
C VAL A 37 3.66 -1.18 14.82
N GLU A 38 4.34 -0.11 14.46
CA GLU A 38 5.63 0.28 15.00
C GLU A 38 5.77 1.81 15.03
N LYS A 39 6.84 2.32 15.65
CA LYS A 39 7.10 3.76 15.67
C LYS A 39 7.35 4.27 14.24
N ALA A 40 6.54 5.21 13.79
CA ALA A 40 6.69 5.83 12.49
C ALA A 40 8.02 6.56 12.35
N GLU A 41 8.73 6.32 11.26
CA GLU A 41 9.97 7.06 10.94
C GLU A 41 9.68 8.47 10.42
N ARG A 42 8.48 8.71 9.91
CA ARG A 42 8.06 9.99 9.31
C ARG A 42 6.55 10.14 9.31
N ARG A 43 6.07 11.36 9.07
CA ARG A 43 4.63 11.66 8.92
C ARG A 43 4.00 10.80 7.82
N TYR A 44 2.80 10.28 8.09
CA TYR A 44 2.01 9.38 7.23
C TYR A 44 2.60 7.97 7.02
N ALA A 45 3.80 7.69 7.49
CA ALA A 45 4.34 6.33 7.55
C ALA A 45 4.10 5.74 8.94
N GLY A 46 3.80 4.45 9.03
CA GLY A 46 3.51 3.78 10.30
C GLY A 46 2.08 3.97 10.80
N VAL A 47 1.19 4.60 10.03
CA VAL A 47 -0.23 4.67 10.35
C VAL A 47 -0.88 3.33 10.03
N SER A 48 -1.57 2.74 11.00
CA SER A 48 -2.26 1.47 10.84
C SER A 48 -3.65 1.53 11.47
N HIS A 49 -4.66 1.65 10.64
CA HIS A 49 -6.05 1.57 11.09
C HIS A 49 -6.59 0.14 11.03
N ILE A 50 -6.01 -0.73 10.18
CA ILE A 50 -6.27 -2.16 10.15
C ILE A 50 -4.97 -2.91 10.43
N ILE A 51 -4.96 -3.69 11.50
CA ILE A 51 -3.80 -4.51 11.89
C ILE A 51 -3.83 -5.79 11.05
N VAL A 52 -2.97 -5.82 10.03
CA VAL A 52 -2.91 -6.89 9.02
C VAL A 52 -2.74 -8.28 9.66
N GLU A 53 -1.86 -8.40 10.63
CA GLU A 53 -1.63 -9.66 11.33
C GLU A 53 -2.90 -10.17 12.04
N LYS A 54 -3.69 -9.27 12.62
CA LYS A 54 -4.98 -9.65 13.23
C LYS A 54 -6.00 -10.09 12.20
N VAL A 55 -6.08 -9.38 11.05
CA VAL A 55 -6.98 -9.82 9.96
C VAL A 55 -6.67 -11.26 9.56
N LEU A 56 -5.39 -11.62 9.45
CA LEU A 56 -4.98 -12.94 9.00
C LEU A 56 -5.23 -14.06 10.03
N THR A 57 -5.20 -13.76 11.32
CA THR A 57 -5.20 -14.75 12.40
C THR A 57 -6.41 -14.73 13.33
N ASP A 58 -7.17 -13.64 13.35
CA ASP A 58 -8.32 -13.42 14.25
C ASP A 58 -9.59 -13.16 13.45
N GLU A 59 -10.46 -14.15 13.39
CA GLU A 59 -11.72 -14.07 12.65
C GLU A 59 -12.70 -13.06 13.28
N ALA A 60 -12.72 -12.92 14.60
CA ALA A 60 -13.58 -11.96 15.27
C ALA A 60 -13.17 -10.52 14.91
N TYR A 61 -11.86 -10.25 14.84
CA TYR A 61 -11.35 -8.95 14.37
C TYR A 61 -11.72 -8.70 12.91
N CYS A 62 -11.58 -9.70 12.05
CA CYS A 62 -11.94 -9.58 10.64
C CYS A 62 -13.44 -9.24 10.49
N CYS A 63 -14.33 -9.99 11.16
CA CYS A 63 -15.76 -9.72 11.16
C CYS A 63 -16.08 -8.32 11.69
N HIS A 64 -15.43 -7.90 12.78
CA HIS A 64 -15.63 -6.57 13.36
C HIS A 64 -15.34 -5.43 12.36
N ILE A 65 -14.19 -5.51 11.66
CA ILE A 65 -13.81 -4.54 10.61
C ILE A 65 -14.90 -4.44 9.53
N LEU A 66 -15.34 -5.58 9.01
CA LEU A 66 -16.37 -5.64 7.96
C LEU A 66 -17.72 -5.12 8.42
N ASP A 67 -18.18 -5.56 9.59
CA ASP A 67 -19.49 -5.19 10.13
C ASP A 67 -19.57 -3.70 10.49
N TYR A 68 -18.48 -3.13 11.02
CA TYR A 68 -18.45 -1.71 11.36
C TYR A 68 -18.56 -0.82 10.14
N ALA A 69 -17.74 -1.07 9.10
CA ALA A 69 -17.81 -0.35 7.83
C ALA A 69 -19.21 -0.48 7.19
N LYS A 70 -19.76 -1.70 7.15
CA LYS A 70 -21.09 -1.98 6.61
C LYS A 70 -22.20 -1.24 7.39
N LYS A 71 -22.15 -1.23 8.72
CA LYS A 71 -23.09 -0.49 9.58
C LYS A 71 -23.10 1.01 9.26
N LYS A 72 -21.94 1.59 8.97
CA LYS A 72 -21.78 3.00 8.62
C LYS A 72 -21.98 3.28 7.12
N LYS A 73 -22.17 2.24 6.30
CA LYS A 73 -22.30 2.31 4.84
C LYS A 73 -21.07 2.90 4.14
N ILE A 74 -19.90 2.67 4.72
CA ILE A 74 -18.62 3.08 4.16
C ILE A 74 -17.96 1.89 3.49
N GLU A 75 -17.48 2.08 2.26
CA GLU A 75 -16.72 1.08 1.51
C GLU A 75 -15.22 1.25 1.75
N THR A 76 -14.52 0.17 2.05
CA THR A 76 -13.06 0.16 1.96
C THR A 76 -12.66 0.00 0.49
N SER A 77 -12.14 1.04 -0.12
CA SER A 77 -11.77 1.05 -1.54
C SER A 77 -10.47 0.30 -1.80
N SER A 78 -9.54 0.36 -0.87
CA SER A 78 -8.25 -0.33 -0.94
C SER A 78 -7.60 -0.42 0.44
N LEU A 79 -6.67 -1.37 0.60
CA LEU A 79 -5.71 -1.37 1.70
C LEU A 79 -4.42 -0.71 1.22
N ALA A 80 -3.94 0.29 1.98
CA ALA A 80 -2.81 1.12 1.59
C ALA A 80 -1.55 0.80 2.40
N TYR A 81 -0.47 0.50 1.70
CA TYR A 81 0.86 0.35 2.28
C TYR A 81 1.89 0.85 1.27
N TYR A 82 2.56 1.95 1.57
CA TYR A 82 3.45 2.65 0.66
C TYR A 82 4.94 2.59 1.08
N PRO A 83 5.55 1.39 1.13
CA PRO A 83 6.96 1.23 1.44
C PRO A 83 7.83 1.41 0.21
N ASN A 84 9.13 1.56 0.42
CA ASN A 84 10.10 1.34 -0.64
C ASN A 84 10.44 -0.15 -0.76
N THR A 85 9.73 -0.89 -1.62
CA THR A 85 9.97 -2.33 -1.83
C THR A 85 11.27 -2.63 -2.59
N MET A 86 11.96 -1.62 -3.07
CA MET A 86 13.23 -1.72 -3.79
C MET A 86 14.38 -0.99 -3.07
N ASP A 87 14.25 -0.76 -1.75
CA ASP A 87 15.28 -0.10 -0.95
C ASP A 87 16.65 -0.77 -1.13
N GLY A 88 17.71 0.04 -1.20
CA GLY A 88 19.09 -0.44 -1.30
C GLY A 88 19.53 -1.23 -0.04
N ASP A 89 18.94 -0.94 1.12
CA ASP A 89 19.06 -1.75 2.32
C ASP A 89 18.20 -3.02 2.19
N ILE A 90 18.90 -4.15 2.12
CA ILE A 90 18.28 -5.47 1.91
C ILE A 90 17.31 -5.84 3.03
N GLU A 91 17.60 -5.48 4.28
CA GLU A 91 16.74 -5.81 5.41
C GLU A 91 15.45 -4.99 5.37
N LYS A 92 15.56 -3.67 5.10
CA LYS A 92 14.38 -2.80 4.91
C LYS A 92 13.53 -3.28 3.75
N ARG A 93 14.14 -3.59 2.62
CA ARG A 93 13.47 -4.14 1.44
C ARG A 93 12.73 -5.43 1.76
N ASN A 94 13.36 -6.39 2.42
CA ASN A 94 12.76 -7.67 2.76
C ASN A 94 11.58 -7.51 3.74
N ARG A 95 11.68 -6.62 4.73
CA ARG A 95 10.57 -6.27 5.62
C ARG A 95 9.41 -5.66 4.85
N ALA A 96 9.69 -4.71 3.97
CA ALA A 96 8.69 -4.05 3.13
C ALA A 96 7.94 -5.05 2.24
N VAL A 97 8.67 -5.90 1.52
CA VAL A 97 8.09 -6.93 0.64
C VAL A 97 7.29 -7.97 1.45
N SER A 98 7.81 -8.40 2.60
CA SER A 98 7.10 -9.36 3.47
C SER A 98 5.78 -8.80 3.99
N HIS A 99 5.75 -7.54 4.44
CA HIS A 99 4.51 -6.93 4.90
C HIS A 99 3.53 -6.66 3.76
N LEU A 100 4.00 -6.19 2.59
CA LEU A 100 3.15 -6.00 1.41
C LEU A 100 2.42 -7.30 1.02
N LYS A 101 3.11 -8.44 1.08
CA LYS A 101 2.48 -9.75 0.84
C LYS A 101 1.39 -10.07 1.87
N LYS A 102 1.58 -9.73 3.13
CA LYS A 102 0.54 -9.88 4.15
C LYS A 102 -0.66 -8.96 3.89
N VAL A 103 -0.43 -7.70 3.45
CA VAL A 103 -1.49 -6.76 3.07
C VAL A 103 -2.32 -7.32 1.91
N ILE A 104 -1.68 -7.94 0.91
CA ILE A 104 -2.37 -8.61 -0.20
C ILE A 104 -3.30 -9.73 0.33
N CYS A 105 -2.80 -10.64 1.16
CA CYS A 105 -3.62 -11.71 1.74
C CYS A 105 -4.75 -11.16 2.62
N ALA A 106 -4.49 -10.11 3.41
CA ALA A 106 -5.52 -9.45 4.22
C ALA A 106 -6.58 -8.76 3.37
N SER A 107 -6.20 -8.14 2.25
CA SER A 107 -7.12 -7.55 1.29
C SER A 107 -8.07 -8.59 0.70
N ALA A 108 -7.56 -9.75 0.31
CA ALA A 108 -8.36 -10.87 -0.14
C ALA A 108 -9.34 -11.36 0.94
N LYS A 109 -8.85 -11.57 2.17
CA LYS A 109 -9.66 -12.03 3.30
C LYS A 109 -10.79 -11.07 3.67
N LEU A 110 -10.54 -9.76 3.55
CA LEU A 110 -11.56 -8.71 3.77
C LEU A 110 -12.50 -8.50 2.55
N GLY A 111 -12.24 -9.17 1.42
CA GLY A 111 -13.04 -8.98 0.21
C GLY A 111 -12.88 -7.61 -0.45
N VAL A 112 -11.83 -6.86 -0.11
CA VAL A 112 -11.52 -5.55 -0.68
C VAL A 112 -10.92 -5.69 -2.10
N ASN A 113 -10.06 -6.69 -2.29
CA ASN A 113 -9.43 -7.08 -3.56
C ASN A 113 -8.64 -5.95 -4.27
N MET A 114 -8.18 -4.96 -3.51
CA MET A 114 -7.35 -3.87 -4.00
C MET A 114 -6.31 -3.48 -2.96
N VAL A 115 -5.06 -3.38 -3.37
CA VAL A 115 -3.95 -2.85 -2.57
C VAL A 115 -3.30 -1.69 -3.31
N THR A 116 -3.13 -0.56 -2.63
CA THR A 116 -2.42 0.61 -3.14
C THR A 116 -1.02 0.69 -2.55
N THR A 117 -0.02 0.93 -3.40
CA THR A 117 1.39 0.90 -2.99
C THR A 117 2.30 1.68 -3.93
N PHE A 118 3.60 1.66 -3.65
CA PHE A 118 4.68 2.12 -4.53
C PHE A 118 5.50 0.94 -5.07
N ILE A 119 6.11 1.13 -6.23
CA ILE A 119 7.16 0.19 -6.71
C ILE A 119 8.44 0.35 -5.89
N GLY A 120 8.77 1.57 -5.52
CA GLY A 120 10.02 1.89 -4.83
C GLY A 120 11.19 2.12 -5.80
N ARG A 121 12.37 2.37 -5.23
CA ARG A 121 13.62 2.59 -5.96
C ARG A 121 14.84 2.46 -5.03
N ASP A 122 15.90 1.83 -5.50
CA ASP A 122 17.24 1.97 -4.94
C ASP A 122 17.87 3.26 -5.47
N GLN A 123 18.00 4.27 -4.62
CA GLN A 123 18.49 5.59 -5.00
C GLN A 123 19.98 5.61 -5.38
N SER A 124 20.75 4.59 -4.96
CA SER A 124 22.15 4.44 -5.33
C SER A 124 22.34 3.94 -6.77
N LYS A 125 21.27 3.48 -7.41
CA LYS A 125 21.27 2.88 -8.74
C LYS A 125 20.64 3.79 -9.79
N ASN A 126 21.09 3.66 -11.03
CA ASN A 126 20.45 4.28 -12.19
C ASN A 126 19.10 3.61 -12.51
N VAL A 127 18.37 4.14 -13.50
CA VAL A 127 17.05 3.63 -13.87
C VAL A 127 17.09 2.20 -14.40
N GLU A 128 18.07 1.88 -15.28
CA GLU A 128 18.15 0.55 -15.90
C GLU A 128 18.49 -0.53 -14.85
N ASP A 129 19.37 -0.25 -13.90
CA ASP A 129 19.69 -1.15 -12.80
C ASP A 129 18.49 -1.35 -11.86
N ASN A 130 17.68 -0.31 -11.65
CA ASN A 130 16.44 -0.42 -10.90
C ASN A 130 15.39 -1.25 -11.65
N LEU A 131 15.27 -1.11 -12.97
CA LEU A 131 14.39 -1.96 -13.77
C LEU A 131 14.83 -3.43 -13.73
N GLN A 132 16.14 -3.68 -13.68
CA GLN A 132 16.64 -5.05 -13.49
C GLN A 132 16.30 -5.60 -12.10
N LEU A 133 16.52 -4.82 -11.04
CA LEU A 133 16.16 -5.19 -9.67
C LEU A 133 14.65 -5.47 -9.52
N MET A 134 13.83 -4.69 -10.19
CA MET A 134 12.37 -4.89 -10.21
C MET A 134 11.97 -6.25 -10.79
N ARG A 135 12.66 -6.74 -11.84
CA ARG A 135 12.45 -8.07 -12.43
C ARG A 135 12.65 -9.22 -11.44
N GLU A 136 13.43 -8.99 -10.39
CA GLU A 136 13.69 -9.99 -9.36
C GLU A 136 12.66 -9.90 -8.20
N ILE A 137 12.27 -8.68 -7.82
CA ILE A 137 11.47 -8.43 -6.62
C ILE A 137 9.96 -8.53 -6.88
N TRP A 138 9.49 -7.95 -7.99
CA TRP A 138 8.05 -7.77 -8.22
C TRP A 138 7.31 -8.99 -8.72
N PRO A 139 7.85 -9.89 -9.57
CA PRO A 139 7.10 -11.04 -10.05
C PRO A 139 6.53 -11.94 -8.96
N PRO A 140 7.25 -12.25 -7.85
CA PRO A 140 6.67 -13.02 -6.76
C PRO A 140 5.55 -12.30 -5.99
N ILE A 141 5.53 -10.95 -5.99
CA ILE A 141 4.46 -10.14 -5.38
C ILE A 141 3.22 -10.20 -6.26
N LEU A 142 3.38 -9.99 -7.57
CA LEU A 142 2.28 -10.07 -8.55
C LEU A 142 1.66 -11.45 -8.60
N LYS A 143 2.49 -12.50 -8.63
CA LYS A 143 2.00 -13.88 -8.60
C LYS A 143 1.12 -14.16 -7.37
N LEU A 144 1.49 -13.66 -6.20
CA LEU A 144 0.66 -13.77 -5.01
C LEU A 144 -0.65 -12.98 -5.16
N ALA A 145 -0.59 -11.75 -5.67
CA ALA A 145 -1.77 -10.92 -5.88
C ALA A 145 -2.76 -11.60 -6.86
N GLU A 146 -2.26 -12.18 -7.94
CA GLU A 146 -3.06 -12.96 -8.91
C GLU A 146 -3.71 -14.18 -8.25
N GLN A 147 -2.95 -14.95 -7.44
CA GLN A 147 -3.46 -16.10 -6.71
C GLN A 147 -4.58 -15.74 -5.73
N GLU A 148 -4.46 -14.59 -5.08
CA GLU A 148 -5.42 -14.06 -4.12
C GLU A 148 -6.55 -13.24 -4.79
N ASN A 149 -6.54 -13.10 -6.12
CA ASN A 149 -7.47 -12.25 -6.87
C ASN A 149 -7.50 -10.79 -6.36
N VAL A 150 -6.34 -10.24 -6.06
CA VAL A 150 -6.13 -8.87 -5.59
C VAL A 150 -5.45 -8.05 -6.67
N LYS A 151 -5.98 -6.88 -6.98
CA LYS A 151 -5.34 -5.91 -7.87
C LYS A 151 -4.37 -5.03 -7.09
N ILE A 152 -3.24 -4.70 -7.70
CA ILE A 152 -2.27 -3.77 -7.15
C ILE A 152 -2.35 -2.46 -7.94
N ALA A 153 -2.68 -1.37 -7.27
CA ALA A 153 -2.65 -0.02 -7.83
C ALA A 153 -1.36 0.68 -7.40
N ILE A 154 -0.62 1.17 -8.37
CA ILE A 154 0.66 1.83 -8.14
C ILE A 154 0.49 3.34 -8.19
N GLU A 155 0.95 4.05 -7.17
CA GLU A 155 0.96 5.51 -7.15
C GLU A 155 2.23 6.07 -7.82
N ASN A 156 2.08 7.19 -8.53
CA ASN A 156 3.15 7.85 -9.28
C ASN A 156 3.91 8.93 -8.49
N CYS A 157 3.70 9.03 -7.19
CA CYS A 157 4.41 9.99 -6.34
C CYS A 157 5.93 9.74 -6.36
N PRO A 158 6.78 10.75 -6.59
CA PRO A 158 8.23 10.58 -6.61
C PRO A 158 8.84 10.25 -5.24
N MET A 159 8.12 10.47 -4.14
CA MET A 159 8.57 10.22 -2.76
C MET A 159 9.87 10.97 -2.44
N LEU A 160 9.84 12.28 -2.58
CA LEU A 160 10.95 13.16 -2.23
C LEU A 160 10.86 13.53 -0.75
N PHE A 161 11.85 13.13 0.04
CA PHE A 161 11.90 13.39 1.48
C PHE A 161 13.05 14.29 1.90
N GLY A 162 13.93 14.67 0.95
CA GLY A 162 15.05 15.57 1.16
C GLY A 162 15.36 16.36 -0.11
N GLN A 163 16.09 17.47 0.03
CA GLN A 163 16.46 18.32 -1.10
C GLN A 163 17.43 17.64 -2.08
N ASP A 164 18.22 16.71 -1.59
CA ASP A 164 19.20 15.92 -2.33
C ASP A 164 18.58 14.77 -3.14
N GLN A 165 17.29 14.50 -2.96
CA GLN A 165 16.62 13.39 -3.65
C GLN A 165 16.02 13.77 -5.01
N TRP A 166 15.95 15.04 -5.33
CA TRP A 166 15.52 15.49 -6.64
C TRP A 166 16.57 15.17 -7.73
N PRO A 167 16.15 14.71 -8.96
CA PRO A 167 14.76 14.42 -9.40
C PRO A 167 14.31 12.97 -9.15
N GLY A 168 15.09 12.16 -8.51
CA GLY A 168 14.93 10.72 -8.53
C GLY A 168 14.01 10.13 -7.46
N GLY A 169 13.92 10.73 -6.28
CA GLY A 169 13.09 10.22 -5.18
C GLY A 169 13.28 8.73 -4.83
N GLN A 170 12.36 8.18 -4.07
CA GLN A 170 12.34 6.76 -3.66
C GLN A 170 11.31 5.91 -4.45
N ASN A 171 10.77 6.44 -5.54
CA ASN A 171 9.83 5.72 -6.39
C ASN A 171 10.26 5.79 -7.86
N LEU A 172 10.27 4.65 -8.53
CA LEU A 172 10.66 4.53 -9.92
C LEU A 172 9.57 5.08 -10.88
N MET A 173 8.30 4.97 -10.48
CA MET A 173 7.13 5.25 -11.32
C MET A 173 6.82 6.74 -11.46
N THR A 174 7.75 7.52 -11.98
CA THR A 174 7.67 9.00 -12.02
C THR A 174 7.48 9.60 -13.42
N SER A 175 7.57 8.78 -14.47
CA SER A 175 7.39 9.28 -15.85
C SER A 175 6.67 8.28 -16.74
N PRO A 176 5.95 8.74 -17.79
CA PRO A 176 5.26 7.85 -18.72
C PRO A 176 6.17 6.85 -19.43
N VAL A 177 7.43 7.22 -19.66
CA VAL A 177 8.42 6.31 -20.29
C VAL A 177 8.76 5.15 -19.36
N ILE A 178 8.98 5.42 -18.08
CA ILE A 178 9.25 4.37 -17.07
C ILE A 178 8.01 3.49 -16.90
N TRP A 179 6.82 4.07 -16.84
CA TRP A 179 5.56 3.32 -16.74
C TRP A 179 5.42 2.28 -17.86
N ARG A 180 5.67 2.67 -19.12
CA ARG A 180 5.63 1.72 -20.25
C ARG A 180 6.63 0.59 -20.09
N LYS A 181 7.89 0.90 -19.75
CA LYS A 181 8.92 -0.12 -19.49
C LYS A 181 8.52 -1.08 -18.37
N VAL A 182 7.93 -0.56 -17.29
CA VAL A 182 7.49 -1.37 -16.15
C VAL A 182 6.37 -2.32 -16.58
N PHE A 183 5.36 -1.86 -17.31
CA PHE A 183 4.29 -2.71 -17.83
C PHE A 183 4.81 -3.79 -18.79
N GLU A 184 5.74 -3.45 -19.68
CA GLU A 184 6.39 -4.42 -20.56
C GLU A 184 7.19 -5.50 -19.81
N ILE A 185 7.77 -5.12 -18.65
CA ILE A 185 8.57 -6.02 -17.83
C ILE A 185 7.70 -6.94 -16.99
N LEU A 186 6.69 -6.39 -16.35
CA LEU A 186 5.87 -7.14 -15.38
C LEU A 186 4.79 -7.98 -16.06
N ASP A 187 4.32 -7.57 -17.24
CA ASP A 187 3.35 -8.29 -18.08
C ASP A 187 2.20 -8.92 -17.26
N SER A 188 1.65 -8.13 -16.32
CA SER A 188 0.53 -8.54 -15.48
C SER A 188 -0.76 -7.89 -15.99
N PRO A 189 -1.88 -8.63 -16.06
CA PRO A 189 -3.15 -8.16 -16.59
C PRO A 189 -3.79 -7.00 -15.80
#